data_97aac6e73b84ec8b06f8522ba1313137
#
_entry.id   97aac6e73b84ec8b06f8522ba1313137
#
_cell.length_a   1.000
_cell.length_b   1.000
_cell.length_c   1.000
_cell.angle_alpha   90.00
_cell.angle_beta   90.00
_cell.angle_gamma   90.00
#
_symmetry.space_group_name_H-M   'P 1'
#
loop_
_entity.id
_entity.type
_entity.pdbx_description
1 polymer ?
#
loop_
_entity_poly.entity_id
_entity_poly.type
_entity_poly.pdbx_seq_one_letter_code
_entity_poly.pdbx_strand_id
1 'polypeptide(L)'
;MFAIDIQDQILDKLNTLIVVLNNDGSIDYVSKSAQQLLGYNPQELLGTNWWEMTRFSKPEGEMVKNKIITIFKDNRIATQTFEHELKTSAGGKKWVRWNVSYLNDEQLIGIGYDITNTKLNEKKLLESNKQLLEQNKDITDSIYYAQRIQQSILQTPEQLKGFFEDAFLLYKPKDIVSGDYYWFYEDEAYRYVASVDCTGHGVPGAIMSMVANSMFKEVFINRKFSDPSQILKALDEELEKTINKNEDSLLC
;
A
#
# COMPACT_ATOMS: atom_id res chain seq x y z
N MET A 1 -47.24 25.55 -10.96
CA MET A 1 -47.36 24.64 -9.81
C MET A 1 -46.53 23.33 -9.98
N PHE A 2 -46.39 22.78 -11.19
CA PHE A 2 -45.63 21.55 -11.44
C PHE A 2 -44.10 21.70 -11.39
N ALA A 3 -43.52 22.85 -11.64
CA ALA A 3 -42.06 23.04 -11.72
C ALA A 3 -41.38 23.06 -10.34
N ILE A 4 -42.06 23.53 -9.29
CA ILE A 4 -41.52 23.61 -7.92
C ILE A 4 -41.44 22.22 -7.31
N ASP A 5 -42.40 21.34 -7.59
CA ASP A 5 -42.47 19.98 -7.05
C ASP A 5 -41.35 19.06 -7.61
N ILE A 6 -40.94 19.28 -8.87
CA ILE A 6 -39.84 18.49 -9.48
C ILE A 6 -38.48 18.93 -8.92
N GLN A 7 -38.25 20.20 -8.65
CA GLN A 7 -37.01 20.69 -8.06
C GLN A 7 -36.80 20.14 -6.64
N ASP A 8 -37.85 20.19 -5.82
CA ASP A 8 -37.82 19.62 -4.46
C ASP A 8 -37.57 18.09 -4.49
N GLN A 9 -38.22 17.37 -5.39
CA GLN A 9 -38.03 15.92 -5.55
C GLN A 9 -36.64 15.56 -6.03
N ILE A 10 -36.01 16.34 -6.90
CA ILE A 10 -34.64 16.15 -7.35
C ILE A 10 -33.66 16.37 -6.18
N LEU A 11 -33.83 17.45 -5.43
CA LEU A 11 -33.00 17.79 -4.28
C LEU A 11 -33.10 16.72 -3.17
N ASP A 12 -34.31 16.21 -2.91
CA ASP A 12 -34.53 15.14 -1.93
C ASP A 12 -33.85 13.81 -2.34
N LYS A 13 -33.76 13.53 -3.66
CA LYS A 13 -33.12 12.28 -4.17
C LYS A 13 -31.61 12.35 -4.24
N LEU A 14 -31.01 13.54 -4.26
CA LEU A 14 -29.56 13.71 -4.39
C LEU A 14 -28.79 13.42 -3.10
N ASN A 15 -29.47 13.12 -1.98
CA ASN A 15 -28.83 12.90 -0.68
C ASN A 15 -27.82 14.01 -0.30
N THR A 16 -28.11 15.24 -0.70
CA THR A 16 -27.24 16.40 -0.58
C THR A 16 -27.83 17.36 0.45
N LEU A 17 -27.04 17.78 1.42
CA LEU A 17 -27.43 18.83 2.35
C LEU A 17 -27.40 20.17 1.63
N ILE A 18 -28.50 20.91 1.71
CA ILE A 18 -28.55 22.30 1.26
C ILE A 18 -28.91 23.17 2.46
N VAL A 19 -28.10 24.18 2.69
CA VAL A 19 -28.28 25.13 3.78
C VAL A 19 -28.17 26.54 3.23
N VAL A 20 -29.15 27.37 3.48
CA VAL A 20 -29.10 28.82 3.17
C VAL A 20 -28.92 29.57 4.47
N LEU A 21 -27.94 30.47 4.49
CA LEU A 21 -27.62 31.27 5.66
C LEU A 21 -27.57 32.76 5.31
N ASN A 22 -28.02 33.56 6.25
CA ASN A 22 -28.02 35.01 6.17
C ASN A 22 -26.64 35.59 6.54
N ASN A 23 -26.43 36.86 6.27
CA ASN A 23 -25.19 37.60 6.55
C ASN A 23 -24.81 37.67 8.04
N ASP A 24 -25.75 37.47 8.96
CA ASP A 24 -25.55 37.37 10.39
C ASP A 24 -25.20 35.92 10.85
N GLY A 25 -25.18 34.98 9.89
CA GLY A 25 -24.92 33.57 10.14
C GLY A 25 -26.10 32.77 10.67
N SER A 26 -27.30 33.33 10.71
CA SER A 26 -28.52 32.58 10.98
C SER A 26 -28.90 31.73 9.77
N ILE A 27 -29.46 30.55 10.03
CA ILE A 27 -29.89 29.61 8.98
C ILE A 27 -31.33 29.89 8.64
N ASP A 28 -31.56 30.16 7.36
CA ASP A 28 -32.88 30.49 6.79
C ASP A 28 -33.56 29.23 6.21
N TYR A 29 -32.77 28.33 5.61
CA TYR A 29 -33.29 27.11 5.01
C TYR A 29 -32.35 25.91 5.24
N VAL A 30 -32.94 24.75 5.46
CA VAL A 30 -32.25 23.44 5.48
C VAL A 30 -33.07 22.45 4.66
N SER A 31 -32.45 21.72 3.74
CA SER A 31 -33.11 20.70 2.93
C SER A 31 -33.63 19.52 3.76
N LYS A 32 -34.67 18.86 3.27
CA LYS A 32 -35.25 17.65 3.92
C LYS A 32 -34.25 16.50 4.07
N SER A 33 -33.23 16.45 3.25
CA SER A 33 -32.14 15.49 3.33
C SER A 33 -31.38 15.52 4.67
N ALA A 34 -31.47 16.61 5.44
CA ALA A 34 -30.91 16.71 6.79
C ALA A 34 -31.48 15.63 7.72
N GLN A 35 -32.76 15.26 7.55
CA GLN A 35 -33.37 14.21 8.35
C GLN A 35 -32.78 12.83 8.02
N GLN A 36 -32.50 12.56 6.76
CA GLN A 36 -31.93 11.27 6.34
C GLN A 36 -30.45 11.19 6.69
N LEU A 37 -29.69 12.26 6.49
CA LEU A 37 -28.25 12.28 6.67
C LEU A 37 -27.82 12.49 8.12
N LEU A 38 -28.49 13.38 8.86
CA LEU A 38 -28.12 13.79 10.21
C LEU A 38 -29.14 13.37 11.27
N GLY A 39 -30.34 12.99 10.87
CA GLY A 39 -31.42 12.58 11.78
C GLY A 39 -32.18 13.73 12.44
N TYR A 40 -31.91 14.99 12.07
CA TYR A 40 -32.62 16.14 12.60
C TYR A 40 -33.77 16.55 11.68
N ASN A 41 -34.89 17.03 12.26
CA ASN A 41 -35.91 17.70 11.49
C ASN A 41 -35.32 19.03 10.98
N PRO A 42 -35.44 19.36 9.68
CA PRO A 42 -34.94 20.62 9.12
C PRO A 42 -35.38 21.87 9.90
N GLN A 43 -36.62 21.89 10.39
CA GLN A 43 -37.19 23.02 11.14
C GLN A 43 -36.49 23.24 12.50
N GLU A 44 -35.94 22.19 13.11
CA GLU A 44 -35.20 22.27 14.36
C GLU A 44 -33.82 22.92 14.17
N LEU A 45 -33.31 22.92 12.94
CA LEU A 45 -31.97 23.41 12.58
C LEU A 45 -31.95 24.88 12.15
N LEU A 46 -33.09 25.54 12.08
CA LEU A 46 -33.16 26.93 11.64
C LEU A 46 -32.57 27.92 12.66
N GLY A 47 -32.24 29.12 12.23
CA GLY A 47 -31.64 30.17 13.04
C GLY A 47 -30.22 29.82 13.48
N THR A 48 -29.97 29.88 14.79
CA THR A 48 -28.66 29.55 15.39
C THR A 48 -28.53 28.07 15.77
N ASN A 49 -29.63 27.31 15.76
CA ASN A 49 -29.67 25.92 16.21
C ASN A 49 -28.77 25.01 15.40
N TRP A 50 -28.59 25.27 14.09
CA TRP A 50 -27.63 24.56 13.25
C TRP A 50 -26.25 24.48 13.89
N TRP A 51 -25.75 25.59 14.37
CA TRP A 51 -24.39 25.68 14.93
C TRP A 51 -24.26 24.98 16.27
N GLU A 52 -25.35 24.90 17.03
CA GLU A 52 -25.37 24.24 18.34
C GLU A 52 -25.61 22.72 18.22
N MET A 53 -26.54 22.31 17.35
CA MET A 53 -26.98 20.92 17.26
C MET A 53 -26.05 20.05 16.41
N THR A 54 -25.48 20.60 15.33
CA THR A 54 -24.65 19.84 14.39
C THR A 54 -23.15 19.87 14.72
N ARG A 55 -22.76 20.53 15.80
CA ARG A 55 -21.35 20.59 16.27
C ARG A 55 -21.19 19.83 17.59
N PHE A 56 -19.94 19.45 17.89
CA PHE A 56 -19.63 18.69 19.10
C PHE A 56 -19.48 19.58 20.32
N SER A 57 -19.24 20.89 20.14
CA SER A 57 -19.17 21.88 21.20
C SER A 57 -19.66 23.26 20.75
N LYS A 58 -20.16 24.07 21.69
CA LYS A 58 -20.52 25.47 21.45
C LYS A 58 -19.38 26.33 20.88
N PRO A 59 -18.16 26.28 21.43
CA PRO A 59 -17.04 27.04 20.89
C PRO A 59 -16.71 26.69 19.43
N GLU A 60 -16.81 25.42 19.05
CA GLU A 60 -16.62 24.97 17.66
C GLU A 60 -17.69 25.57 16.75
N GLY A 61 -18.97 25.53 17.16
CA GLY A 61 -20.07 26.13 16.39
C GLY A 61 -19.87 27.62 16.14
N GLU A 62 -19.53 28.37 17.17
CA GLU A 62 -19.24 29.81 17.06
C GLU A 62 -18.02 30.10 16.17
N MET A 63 -16.95 29.33 16.31
CA MET A 63 -15.75 29.48 15.49
C MET A 63 -16.07 29.29 13.98
N VAL A 64 -16.81 28.23 13.63
CA VAL A 64 -17.17 27.93 12.24
C VAL A 64 -18.14 29.00 11.70
N LYS A 65 -19.14 29.37 12.49
CA LYS A 65 -20.07 30.46 12.15
C LYS A 65 -19.33 31.75 11.82
N ASN A 66 -18.43 32.19 12.73
CA ASN A 66 -17.67 33.42 12.55
C ASN A 66 -16.73 33.37 11.33
N LYS A 67 -16.14 32.21 11.06
CA LYS A 67 -15.34 32.00 9.85
C LYS A 67 -16.16 32.20 8.58
N ILE A 68 -17.37 31.65 8.51
CA ILE A 68 -18.26 31.81 7.37
C ILE A 68 -18.74 33.26 7.22
N ILE A 69 -19.10 33.93 8.31
CA ILE A 69 -19.44 35.36 8.31
C ILE A 69 -18.29 36.21 7.77
N THR A 70 -17.05 35.88 8.13
CA THR A 70 -15.85 36.58 7.64
C THR A 70 -15.69 36.42 6.13
N ILE A 71 -15.94 35.21 5.61
CA ILE A 71 -15.93 34.93 4.18
C ILE A 71 -16.96 35.79 3.45
N PHE A 72 -18.14 35.95 4.03
CA PHE A 72 -19.20 36.79 3.48
C PHE A 72 -18.78 38.26 3.35
N LYS A 73 -18.03 38.77 4.34
CA LYS A 73 -17.55 40.18 4.38
C LYS A 73 -16.43 40.46 3.37
N ASP A 74 -15.66 39.46 2.98
CA ASP A 74 -14.47 39.63 2.14
C ASP A 74 -14.78 39.75 0.64
N ASN A 75 -16.04 39.55 0.24
CA ASN A 75 -16.63 39.76 -1.08
C ASN A 75 -15.81 39.34 -2.32
N ARG A 76 -14.80 38.47 -2.15
CA ARG A 76 -13.79 38.14 -3.19
C ARG A 76 -13.85 36.74 -3.73
N ILE A 77 -14.71 35.85 -3.19
CA ILE A 77 -14.60 34.42 -3.51
C ILE A 77 -15.88 33.86 -4.07
N ALA A 78 -15.83 33.44 -5.32
CA ALA A 78 -16.96 32.86 -6.04
C ALA A 78 -17.49 31.55 -5.42
N THR A 79 -16.59 30.69 -4.89
CA THR A 79 -16.96 29.42 -4.23
C THR A 79 -15.84 28.97 -3.30
N GLN A 80 -16.20 28.50 -2.11
CA GLN A 80 -15.25 27.88 -1.18
C GLN A 80 -15.65 26.46 -0.82
N THR A 81 -14.63 25.59 -0.67
CA THR A 81 -14.84 24.19 -0.27
C THR A 81 -14.26 23.96 1.11
N PHE A 82 -15.04 23.33 1.99
CA PHE A 82 -14.66 22.96 3.34
C PHE A 82 -15.05 21.51 3.63
N GLU A 83 -14.33 20.86 4.52
CA GLU A 83 -14.71 19.56 5.07
C GLU A 83 -14.84 19.67 6.59
N HIS A 84 -15.97 19.26 7.11
CA HIS A 84 -16.24 19.29 8.53
C HIS A 84 -16.96 18.02 8.98
N GLU A 85 -16.70 17.62 10.21
CA GLU A 85 -17.55 16.65 10.89
C GLU A 85 -18.82 17.34 11.40
N LEU A 86 -19.96 16.72 11.14
CA LEU A 86 -21.24 17.11 11.71
C LEU A 86 -21.70 16.04 12.70
N LYS A 87 -22.26 16.48 13.84
CA LYS A 87 -22.91 15.63 14.81
C LYS A 87 -24.29 15.24 14.31
N THR A 88 -24.65 13.97 14.42
CA THR A 88 -26.01 13.48 14.15
C THR A 88 -26.89 13.52 15.40
N SER A 89 -28.22 13.49 15.23
CA SER A 89 -29.17 13.46 16.35
C SER A 89 -28.97 12.25 17.26
N ALA A 90 -28.49 11.13 16.74
CA ALA A 90 -28.16 9.93 17.50
C ALA A 90 -26.79 9.99 18.21
N GLY A 91 -26.08 11.15 18.16
CA GLY A 91 -24.75 11.31 18.78
C GLY A 91 -23.59 10.79 17.94
N GLY A 92 -23.84 10.23 16.76
CA GLY A 92 -22.82 9.85 15.80
C GLY A 92 -22.23 11.04 15.06
N LYS A 93 -21.39 10.74 14.06
CA LYS A 93 -20.74 11.77 13.24
C LYS A 93 -20.78 11.44 11.76
N LYS A 94 -20.83 12.49 10.96
CA LYS A 94 -20.78 12.46 9.50
C LYS A 94 -19.75 13.45 8.99
N TRP A 95 -18.89 13.03 8.07
CA TRP A 95 -18.03 13.95 7.34
C TRP A 95 -18.79 14.54 6.17
N VAL A 96 -18.86 15.85 6.11
CA VAL A 96 -19.54 16.58 5.04
C VAL A 96 -18.55 17.52 4.37
N ARG A 97 -18.47 17.42 3.03
CA ARG A 97 -17.76 18.38 2.17
C ARG A 97 -18.76 19.40 1.70
N TRP A 98 -18.49 20.65 2.01
CA TRP A 98 -19.31 21.79 1.69
C TRP A 98 -18.73 22.57 0.52
N ASN A 99 -19.57 22.92 -0.43
CA ASN A 99 -19.34 23.98 -1.40
C ASN A 99 -20.22 25.16 -1.01
N VAL A 100 -19.61 26.29 -0.67
CA VAL A 100 -20.32 27.50 -0.23
C VAL A 100 -20.11 28.59 -1.26
N SER A 101 -21.21 29.21 -1.67
CA SER A 101 -21.21 30.33 -2.64
C SER A 101 -22.28 31.36 -2.28
N TYR A 102 -22.21 32.53 -2.91
CA TYR A 102 -23.27 33.52 -2.79
C TYR A 102 -24.53 33.03 -3.50
N LEU A 103 -25.68 33.09 -2.82
CA LEU A 103 -27.00 32.94 -3.42
C LEU A 103 -27.48 34.28 -3.95
N ASN A 104 -27.26 35.33 -3.18
CA ASN A 104 -27.50 36.73 -3.50
C ASN A 104 -26.66 37.62 -2.58
N ASP A 105 -26.84 38.95 -2.62
CA ASP A 105 -26.05 39.92 -1.84
C ASP A 105 -26.20 39.73 -0.30
N GLU A 106 -27.26 39.10 0.18
CA GLU A 106 -27.60 38.95 1.58
C GLU A 106 -27.50 37.51 2.09
N GLN A 107 -27.33 36.51 1.20
CA GLN A 107 -27.38 35.11 1.54
C GLN A 107 -26.28 34.30 0.89
N LEU A 108 -25.79 33.30 1.64
CA LEU A 108 -24.96 32.22 1.13
C LEU A 108 -25.75 30.92 1.01
N ILE A 109 -25.39 30.11 0.04
CA ILE A 109 -25.83 28.73 -0.09
C ILE A 109 -24.65 27.79 0.15
N GLY A 110 -24.84 26.84 1.05
CA GLY A 110 -23.94 25.71 1.29
C GLY A 110 -24.53 24.43 0.74
N ILE A 111 -23.79 23.76 -0.13
CA ILE A 111 -24.16 22.44 -0.67
C ILE A 111 -23.19 21.42 -0.07
N GLY A 112 -23.71 20.51 0.76
CA GLY A 112 -22.97 19.55 1.52
C GLY A 112 -23.14 18.12 1.01
N TYR A 113 -22.04 17.42 0.80
CA TYR A 113 -21.99 16.01 0.39
C TYR A 113 -21.46 15.16 1.53
N ASP A 114 -22.16 14.06 1.86
CA ASP A 114 -21.66 13.07 2.82
C ASP A 114 -20.43 12.35 2.22
N ILE A 115 -19.27 12.58 2.79
CA ILE A 115 -18.00 11.95 2.42
C ILE A 115 -17.52 10.98 3.52
N THR A 116 -18.40 10.53 4.42
CA THR A 116 -18.02 9.67 5.54
C THR A 116 -17.39 8.36 5.06
N ASN A 117 -18.00 7.72 4.06
CA ASN A 117 -17.46 6.49 3.49
C ASN A 117 -16.13 6.73 2.77
N THR A 118 -15.97 7.86 2.10
CA THR A 118 -14.70 8.25 1.47
C THR A 118 -13.60 8.37 2.52
N LYS A 119 -13.83 9.11 3.60
CA LYS A 119 -12.88 9.25 4.72
C LYS A 119 -12.54 7.93 5.39
N LEU A 120 -13.53 7.07 5.57
CA LEU A 120 -13.32 5.74 6.14
C LEU A 120 -12.45 4.86 5.23
N ASN A 121 -12.69 4.91 3.92
CA ASN A 121 -11.92 4.16 2.94
C ASN A 121 -10.50 4.70 2.80
N GLU A 122 -10.31 6.02 2.80
CA GLU A 122 -8.99 6.67 2.83
C GLU A 122 -8.18 6.21 4.04
N LYS A 123 -8.80 6.19 5.23
CA LYS A 123 -8.14 5.71 6.45
C LYS A 123 -7.76 4.23 6.35
N LYS A 124 -8.67 3.37 5.90
CA LYS A 124 -8.39 1.94 5.71
C LYS A 124 -7.25 1.70 4.70
N LEU A 125 -7.25 2.46 3.60
CA LEU A 125 -6.20 2.37 2.59
C LEU A 125 -4.84 2.77 3.16
N LEU A 126 -4.79 3.84 3.94
CA LEU A 126 -3.56 4.29 4.59
C LEU A 126 -3.02 3.23 5.57
N GLU A 127 -3.90 2.65 6.39
CA GLU A 127 -3.53 1.57 7.32
C GLU A 127 -3.02 0.33 6.59
N SER A 128 -3.72 -0.09 5.51
CA SER A 128 -3.30 -1.23 4.69
C SER A 128 -1.95 -0.98 4.00
N ASN A 129 -1.74 0.21 3.44
CA ASN A 129 -0.47 0.58 2.83
C ASN A 129 0.68 0.55 3.84
N LYS A 130 0.45 1.03 5.07
CA LYS A 130 1.45 0.95 6.13
C LYS A 130 1.84 -0.49 6.45
N GLN A 131 0.85 -1.37 6.62
CA GLN A 131 1.09 -2.80 6.88
C GLN A 131 1.85 -3.48 5.73
N LEU A 132 1.50 -3.17 4.48
CA LEU A 132 2.20 -3.70 3.30
C LEU A 132 3.67 -3.24 3.25
N LEU A 133 3.95 -1.99 3.60
CA LEU A 133 5.33 -1.48 3.65
C LEU A 133 6.16 -2.18 4.75
N GLU A 134 5.58 -2.42 5.93
CA GLU A 134 6.23 -3.16 7.02
C GLU A 134 6.52 -4.61 6.59
N GLN A 135 5.53 -5.32 6.02
CA GLN A 135 5.71 -6.70 5.54
C GLN A 135 6.76 -6.79 4.42
N ASN A 136 6.72 -5.87 3.46
CA ASN A 136 7.72 -5.84 2.38
C ASN A 136 9.14 -5.61 2.91
N LYS A 137 9.29 -4.78 3.94
CA LYS A 137 10.57 -4.57 4.60
C LYS A 137 11.08 -5.86 5.24
N ASP A 138 10.24 -6.54 6.03
CA ASP A 138 10.61 -7.80 6.71
C ASP A 138 11.02 -8.90 5.72
N ILE A 139 10.26 -9.02 4.61
CA ILE A 139 10.59 -9.95 3.53
C ILE A 139 11.95 -9.58 2.91
N THR A 140 12.16 -8.30 2.59
CA THR A 140 13.39 -7.83 1.97
C THR A 140 14.60 -8.05 2.89
N ASP A 141 14.46 -7.76 4.17
CA ASP A 141 15.50 -8.01 5.19
C ASP A 141 15.85 -9.51 5.28
N SER A 142 14.84 -10.37 5.20
CA SER A 142 15.02 -11.83 5.16
C SER A 142 15.78 -12.29 3.91
N ILE A 143 15.49 -11.70 2.75
CA ILE A 143 16.20 -11.99 1.49
C ILE A 143 17.66 -11.51 1.56
N TYR A 144 17.94 -10.35 2.15
CA TYR A 144 19.31 -9.89 2.38
C TYR A 144 20.08 -10.81 3.32
N TYR A 145 19.40 -11.38 4.32
CA TYR A 145 20.01 -12.40 5.17
C TYR A 145 20.36 -13.67 4.38
N ALA A 146 19.44 -14.15 3.53
CA ALA A 146 19.70 -15.28 2.63
C ALA A 146 20.86 -14.98 1.66
N GLN A 147 20.98 -13.76 1.15
CA GLN A 147 22.11 -13.32 0.32
C GLN A 147 23.45 -13.48 1.04
N ARG A 148 23.53 -13.07 2.31
CA ARG A 148 24.77 -13.21 3.11
C ARG A 148 25.14 -14.67 3.28
N ILE A 149 24.16 -15.55 3.51
CA ILE A 149 24.41 -17.01 3.60
C ILE A 149 24.92 -17.50 2.25
N GLN A 150 24.25 -17.18 1.13
CA GLN A 150 24.67 -17.59 -0.19
C GLN A 150 26.10 -17.13 -0.49
N GLN A 151 26.41 -15.85 -0.25
CA GLN A 151 27.76 -15.29 -0.47
C GLN A 151 28.83 -15.95 0.40
N SER A 152 28.49 -16.42 1.59
CA SER A 152 29.44 -17.15 2.46
C SER A 152 29.75 -18.56 1.96
N ILE A 153 28.89 -19.12 1.14
CA ILE A 153 29.03 -20.47 0.57
C ILE A 153 29.76 -20.45 -0.77
N LEU A 154 29.53 -19.38 -1.55
CA LEU A 154 30.17 -19.18 -2.85
C LEU A 154 31.63 -18.79 -2.69
N GLN A 155 32.43 -19.18 -3.67
CA GLN A 155 33.83 -18.78 -3.75
C GLN A 155 33.96 -17.30 -4.11
N THR A 156 35.05 -16.67 -3.67
CA THR A 156 35.23 -15.24 -3.90
C THR A 156 35.99 -14.96 -5.20
N PRO A 157 35.80 -13.79 -5.84
CA PRO A 157 36.59 -13.39 -7.01
C PRO A 157 38.10 -13.35 -6.74
N GLU A 158 38.50 -13.07 -5.49
CA GLU A 158 39.90 -13.04 -5.08
C GLU A 158 40.53 -14.44 -5.12
N GLN A 159 39.77 -15.48 -4.73
CA GLN A 159 40.21 -16.86 -4.84
C GLN A 159 40.41 -17.27 -6.30
N LEU A 160 39.56 -16.81 -7.22
CA LEU A 160 39.71 -17.04 -8.66
C LEU A 160 41.03 -16.48 -9.20
N LYS A 161 41.41 -15.26 -8.79
CA LYS A 161 42.69 -14.63 -9.19
C LYS A 161 43.90 -15.41 -8.71
N GLY A 162 43.81 -16.08 -7.57
CA GLY A 162 44.88 -17.00 -7.11
C GLY A 162 44.91 -18.33 -7.86
N PHE A 163 43.82 -18.64 -8.58
CA PHE A 163 43.62 -19.90 -9.27
C PHE A 163 44.17 -19.87 -10.71
N PHE A 164 44.16 -18.68 -11.36
CA PHE A 164 44.64 -18.41 -12.69
C PHE A 164 45.60 -17.20 -12.71
N GLU A 165 46.54 -17.17 -13.63
CA GLU A 165 47.45 -16.02 -13.80
C GLU A 165 46.68 -14.76 -14.24
N ASP A 166 45.66 -14.92 -15.11
CA ASP A 166 44.77 -13.86 -15.54
C ASP A 166 43.34 -14.36 -15.61
N ALA A 167 42.45 -13.72 -14.88
CA ALA A 167 41.04 -14.06 -14.84
C ALA A 167 40.17 -12.86 -14.46
N PHE A 168 38.99 -12.78 -15.05
CA PHE A 168 37.95 -11.90 -14.59
C PHE A 168 36.65 -12.65 -14.42
N LEU A 169 35.81 -12.18 -13.50
CA LEU A 169 34.49 -12.72 -13.23
C LEU A 169 33.45 -11.64 -13.38
N LEU A 170 32.49 -11.85 -14.28
CA LEU A 170 31.30 -11.04 -14.38
C LEU A 170 30.12 -11.81 -13.74
N TYR A 171 29.78 -11.42 -12.52
CA TYR A 171 28.66 -11.99 -11.78
C TYR A 171 27.66 -10.88 -11.42
N LYS A 172 26.52 -10.86 -12.10
CA LYS A 172 25.52 -9.80 -11.96
C LYS A 172 24.12 -10.41 -11.83
N PRO A 173 23.71 -10.79 -10.63
CA PRO A 173 22.38 -11.34 -10.38
C PRO A 173 21.26 -10.39 -10.80
N LYS A 174 20.13 -10.94 -11.23
CA LYS A 174 18.90 -10.18 -11.52
C LYS A 174 18.24 -9.67 -10.23
N ASP A 175 18.19 -10.51 -9.23
CA ASP A 175 17.55 -10.26 -7.93
C ASP A 175 18.61 -10.13 -6.81
N ILE A 176 18.18 -9.94 -5.58
CA ILE A 176 19.06 -9.85 -4.40
C ILE A 176 19.90 -11.12 -4.24
N VAL A 177 19.32 -12.28 -4.57
CA VAL A 177 19.95 -13.61 -4.56
C VAL A 177 19.85 -14.23 -5.95
N SER A 178 20.70 -15.23 -6.27
CA SER A 178 20.80 -15.80 -7.62
C SER A 178 20.69 -17.32 -7.64
N GLY A 179 20.06 -17.85 -8.69
CA GLY A 179 20.17 -19.26 -9.06
C GLY A 179 21.52 -19.60 -9.72
N ASP A 180 22.05 -18.64 -10.45
CA ASP A 180 23.35 -18.80 -11.11
C ASP A 180 24.47 -18.71 -10.10
N TYR A 181 25.51 -19.51 -10.32
CA TYR A 181 26.77 -19.37 -9.58
C TYR A 181 27.94 -19.92 -10.38
N TYR A 182 29.16 -19.62 -9.94
CA TYR A 182 30.40 -20.15 -10.45
C TYR A 182 31.07 -21.01 -9.38
N TRP A 183 31.82 -22.02 -9.86
CA TRP A 183 32.53 -22.95 -8.98
C TRP A 183 33.87 -23.30 -9.58
N PHE A 184 34.92 -23.45 -8.77
CA PHE A 184 36.23 -23.89 -9.17
C PHE A 184 36.88 -24.72 -8.09
N TYR A 185 37.70 -25.66 -8.54
CA TYR A 185 38.40 -26.61 -7.68
C TYR A 185 39.72 -27.02 -8.33
N GLU A 186 40.74 -27.33 -7.54
CA GLU A 186 42.04 -27.84 -7.97
C GLU A 186 42.38 -29.09 -7.21
N ASP A 187 42.87 -30.11 -7.91
CA ASP A 187 43.54 -31.28 -7.35
C ASP A 187 44.99 -31.35 -7.86
N GLU A 188 45.68 -32.45 -7.57
CA GLU A 188 47.07 -32.62 -7.94
C GLU A 188 47.31 -32.63 -9.47
N ALA A 189 46.28 -32.94 -10.27
CA ALA A 189 46.39 -33.14 -11.72
C ALA A 189 45.66 -32.10 -12.54
N TYR A 190 44.57 -31.54 -12.06
CA TYR A 190 43.64 -30.72 -12.84
C TYR A 190 43.10 -29.53 -12.07
N ARG A 191 42.74 -28.48 -12.86
CA ARG A 191 41.96 -27.34 -12.43
C ARG A 191 40.58 -27.40 -13.08
N TYR A 192 39.53 -27.35 -12.28
CA TYR A 192 38.16 -27.47 -12.71
C TYR A 192 37.46 -26.12 -12.54
N VAL A 193 36.69 -25.73 -13.53
CA VAL A 193 35.84 -24.54 -13.49
C VAL A 193 34.46 -24.90 -13.99
N ALA A 194 33.43 -24.47 -13.28
CA ALA A 194 32.04 -24.64 -13.68
C ALA A 194 31.28 -23.31 -13.62
N SER A 195 30.44 -23.08 -14.63
CA SER A 195 29.36 -22.10 -14.59
C SER A 195 28.05 -22.86 -14.47
N VAL A 196 27.26 -22.53 -13.47
CA VAL A 196 26.05 -23.27 -13.11
C VAL A 196 24.86 -22.32 -13.16
N ASP A 197 23.85 -22.73 -13.89
CA ASP A 197 22.55 -22.06 -13.99
C ASP A 197 21.48 -23.00 -13.39
N CYS A 198 20.96 -22.62 -12.23
CA CYS A 198 19.91 -23.39 -11.56
C CYS A 198 18.53 -22.90 -11.95
N THR A 199 17.59 -23.82 -12.11
CA THR A 199 16.22 -23.51 -12.47
C THR A 199 15.58 -22.54 -11.47
N GLY A 200 15.00 -21.44 -11.97
CA GLY A 200 14.32 -20.42 -11.18
C GLY A 200 15.23 -19.25 -10.79
N HIS A 201 14.60 -18.16 -10.33
CA HIS A 201 15.30 -16.96 -9.89
C HIS A 201 14.83 -16.55 -8.49
N GLY A 202 15.51 -15.57 -7.88
CA GLY A 202 15.22 -15.14 -6.51
C GLY A 202 15.51 -16.23 -5.48
N VAL A 203 14.70 -16.31 -4.44
CA VAL A 203 14.93 -17.22 -3.30
C VAL A 203 14.94 -18.71 -3.68
N PRO A 204 13.99 -19.24 -4.49
CA PRO A 204 14.03 -20.63 -4.92
C PRO A 204 15.31 -20.99 -5.69
N GLY A 205 15.73 -20.16 -6.64
CA GLY A 205 16.98 -20.35 -7.37
C GLY A 205 18.21 -20.31 -6.46
N ALA A 206 18.23 -19.40 -5.48
CA ALA A 206 19.30 -19.31 -4.51
C ALA A 206 19.44 -20.57 -3.63
N ILE A 207 18.31 -21.15 -3.23
CA ILE A 207 18.34 -22.44 -2.49
C ILE A 207 18.91 -23.54 -3.37
N MET A 208 18.47 -23.61 -4.64
CA MET A 208 19.00 -24.61 -5.58
C MET A 208 20.50 -24.44 -5.82
N SER A 209 21.01 -23.21 -5.94
CA SER A 209 22.45 -22.97 -6.09
C SER A 209 23.26 -23.41 -4.87
N MET A 210 22.74 -23.23 -3.66
CA MET A 210 23.39 -23.71 -2.43
C MET A 210 23.41 -25.25 -2.35
N VAL A 211 22.31 -25.91 -2.75
CA VAL A 211 22.24 -27.38 -2.82
C VAL A 211 23.23 -27.89 -3.86
N ALA A 212 23.21 -27.32 -5.08
CA ALA A 212 24.13 -27.70 -6.14
C ALA A 212 25.61 -27.49 -5.73
N ASN A 213 25.96 -26.39 -5.06
CA ASN A 213 27.30 -26.18 -4.53
C ASN A 213 27.73 -27.27 -3.51
N SER A 214 26.81 -27.75 -2.69
CA SER A 214 27.08 -28.87 -1.77
C SER A 214 27.32 -30.17 -2.53
N MET A 215 26.56 -30.41 -3.59
CA MET A 215 26.75 -31.60 -4.46
C MET A 215 28.07 -31.56 -5.20
N PHE A 216 28.49 -30.40 -5.71
CA PHE A 216 29.81 -30.23 -6.33
C PHE A 216 30.91 -30.62 -5.34
N LYS A 217 30.86 -30.12 -4.11
CA LYS A 217 31.84 -30.49 -3.07
C LYS A 217 31.85 -31.98 -2.80
N GLU A 218 30.69 -32.61 -2.68
CA GLU A 218 30.57 -34.07 -2.42
C GLU A 218 31.20 -34.87 -3.56
N VAL A 219 30.85 -34.58 -4.81
CA VAL A 219 31.31 -35.31 -5.99
C VAL A 219 32.83 -35.15 -6.17
N PHE A 220 33.38 -33.94 -6.05
CA PHE A 220 34.82 -33.70 -6.28
C PHE A 220 35.69 -34.19 -5.15
N ILE A 221 35.28 -34.04 -3.88
CA ILE A 221 36.09 -34.43 -2.74
C ILE A 221 36.06 -35.96 -2.54
N ASN A 222 34.85 -36.57 -2.68
CA ASN A 222 34.69 -37.97 -2.26
C ASN A 222 34.80 -38.97 -3.41
N ARG A 223 34.40 -38.57 -4.67
CA ARG A 223 34.39 -39.53 -5.80
C ARG A 223 35.64 -39.44 -6.71
N LYS A 224 36.41 -38.37 -6.65
CA LYS A 224 37.71 -38.19 -7.37
C LYS A 224 37.65 -38.51 -8.86
N PHE A 225 36.60 -38.11 -9.56
CA PHE A 225 36.53 -38.23 -11.00
C PHE A 225 37.35 -37.13 -11.67
N SER A 226 38.04 -37.47 -12.79
CA SER A 226 38.79 -36.53 -13.60
C SER A 226 38.11 -36.22 -14.96
N ASP A 227 37.22 -37.10 -15.39
CA ASP A 227 36.46 -36.92 -16.66
C ASP A 227 35.18 -36.10 -16.39
N PRO A 228 34.99 -34.95 -17.08
CA PRO A 228 33.82 -34.13 -16.94
C PRO A 228 32.49 -34.87 -17.18
N SER A 229 32.44 -35.86 -18.07
CA SER A 229 31.25 -36.64 -18.33
C SER A 229 30.82 -37.50 -17.11
N GLN A 230 31.78 -38.05 -16.40
CA GLN A 230 31.54 -38.82 -15.16
C GLN A 230 31.12 -37.91 -14.02
N ILE A 231 31.68 -36.70 -13.97
CA ILE A 231 31.33 -35.68 -12.97
C ILE A 231 29.86 -35.24 -13.19
N LEU A 232 29.49 -34.91 -14.41
CA LEU A 232 28.12 -34.47 -14.71
C LEU A 232 27.10 -35.60 -14.42
N LYS A 233 27.43 -36.85 -14.75
CA LYS A 233 26.56 -37.98 -14.44
C LYS A 233 26.42 -38.18 -12.93
N ALA A 234 27.50 -38.04 -12.17
CA ALA A 234 27.47 -38.17 -10.71
C ALA A 234 26.67 -37.02 -10.05
N LEU A 235 26.73 -35.81 -10.60
CA LEU A 235 25.92 -34.67 -10.16
C LEU A 235 24.44 -34.92 -10.44
N ASP A 236 24.09 -35.43 -11.60
CA ASP A 236 22.72 -35.77 -12.01
C ASP A 236 22.12 -36.84 -11.05
N GLU A 237 22.86 -37.93 -10.80
CA GLU A 237 22.45 -38.96 -9.86
C GLU A 237 22.24 -38.44 -8.42
N GLU A 238 23.07 -37.47 -7.98
CA GLU A 238 22.94 -36.87 -6.66
C GLU A 238 21.78 -35.89 -6.56
N LEU A 239 21.53 -35.15 -7.65
CA LEU A 239 20.39 -34.26 -7.79
C LEU A 239 19.08 -35.04 -7.70
N GLU A 240 18.94 -36.13 -8.49
CA GLU A 240 17.77 -37.01 -8.45
C GLU A 240 17.50 -37.56 -7.05
N LYS A 241 18.51 -38.04 -6.35
CA LYS A 241 18.36 -38.53 -4.98
C LYS A 241 17.89 -37.44 -4.02
N THR A 242 18.37 -36.23 -4.19
CA THR A 242 18.05 -35.12 -3.29
C THR A 242 16.64 -34.60 -3.52
N ILE A 243 16.18 -34.54 -4.78
CA ILE A 243 14.83 -34.09 -5.13
C ILE A 243 13.80 -35.16 -4.77
N ASN A 244 14.03 -36.42 -5.12
CA ASN A 244 13.07 -37.50 -4.90
C ASN A 244 12.87 -37.85 -3.41
N LYS A 245 13.86 -37.61 -2.55
CA LYS A 245 13.68 -37.72 -1.08
C LYS A 245 12.62 -36.77 -0.53
N ASN A 246 12.31 -35.67 -1.23
CA ASN A 246 11.34 -34.68 -0.80
C ASN A 246 9.92 -34.96 -1.29
N GLU A 247 9.72 -35.76 -2.34
CA GLU A 247 8.36 -36.12 -2.77
C GLU A 247 7.69 -37.11 -1.80
N ASP A 248 8.44 -38.03 -1.22
CA ASP A 248 7.92 -38.96 -0.21
C ASP A 248 7.64 -38.33 1.16
N SER A 249 8.20 -37.14 1.45
CA SER A 249 8.00 -36.41 2.71
C SER A 249 6.87 -35.36 2.67
N LEU A 250 6.31 -35.06 1.49
CA LEU A 250 5.20 -34.10 1.32
C LEU A 250 3.82 -34.78 1.31
N LEU A 251 3.77 -36.11 1.49
CA LEU A 251 2.53 -36.90 1.56
C LEU A 251 2.17 -37.38 2.98
N CYS A 252 2.72 -36.74 4.01
CA CYS A 252 2.32 -36.98 5.40
C CYS A 252 1.64 -35.78 6.02
#